data_3a523cfa7e59adeb8d550b7b67643c96
#
_entry.id   3a523cfa7e59adeb8d550b7b67643c96
#
_cell.length_a   1.000
_cell.length_b   1.000
_cell.length_c   1.000
_cell.angle_alpha   90.00
_cell.angle_beta   90.00
_cell.angle_gamma   90.00
#
_symmetry.space_group_name_H-M   'P 1'
#
loop_
_entity.id
_entity.type
_entity.pdbx_description
1 polymer ?
#
loop_
_entity_poly.entity_id
_entity_poly.type
_entity_poly.pdbx_seq_one_letter_code
_entity_poly.pdbx_strand_id
1 'polypeptide(L)'
;VPQPSETTSVLVAGGGPAGMMLGLLLARAGVDVTVMEKHADFLRDFRGDTVHASTLRLLDELGLGSQFAQIPHRLIDTISMKVQGQPVDLDLKHLPGAHQHIALVPQWDFLELLAAAAEAEPTFRLLRSTEVTGVLWGDGPDPGRVVGVTYRAQSGETKHMHADLTVACDGRGSTVRSALGMATRSFGAPMDVWWFRLPRRPDDPTGLAGIFNSGHGGIAIDRGDYYQIAYIIPKGSDSQLRAQGIEALHRALADLMPWLADRVDALKSFDDVKLLDVQLNRLRRWYCDGALCIGDAAHAMSPVGGVGINLALADAVATARMLAPSLRVGRVSTGQLARVQARRWAPDGLSAGHPAGHPRRHRRGGGNRRAARRRWCAW
;
A
#
# COMPACT_ATOMS: atom_id res chain seq x y z
N VAL A 1 -40.38 0.57 13.52
CA VAL A 1 -39.52 0.09 14.59
C VAL A 1 -38.08 0.37 14.13
N PRO A 2 -37.26 1.15 14.88
CA PRO A 2 -35.86 1.31 14.53
C PRO A 2 -35.21 -0.08 14.44
N GLN A 3 -34.53 -0.38 13.33
CA GLN A 3 -33.74 -1.61 13.25
C GLN A 3 -32.65 -1.57 14.34
N PRO A 4 -32.34 -2.70 14.99
CA PRO A 4 -31.26 -2.74 15.97
C PRO A 4 -29.98 -2.23 15.29
N SER A 5 -29.35 -1.21 15.87
CA SER A 5 -28.11 -0.67 15.35
C SER A 5 -27.03 -1.76 15.39
N GLU A 6 -26.46 -2.08 14.24
CA GLU A 6 -25.32 -3.00 14.16
C GLU A 6 -24.13 -2.38 14.91
N THR A 7 -23.45 -3.18 15.71
CA THR A 7 -22.30 -2.74 16.52
C THR A 7 -21.08 -3.61 16.30
N THR A 8 -19.91 -3.04 16.45
CA THR A 8 -18.61 -3.74 16.45
C THR A 8 -17.62 -2.95 17.32
N SER A 9 -16.60 -3.58 17.88
CA SER A 9 -15.57 -2.83 18.61
C SER A 9 -14.72 -1.99 17.66
N VAL A 10 -14.33 -2.57 16.52
CA VAL A 10 -13.55 -1.85 15.49
C VAL A 10 -14.19 -2.01 14.12
N LEU A 11 -14.45 -0.88 13.48
CA LEU A 11 -14.86 -0.84 12.09
C LEU A 11 -13.67 -0.42 11.23
N VAL A 12 -13.37 -1.21 10.20
CA VAL A 12 -12.33 -0.94 9.22
C VAL A 12 -12.99 -0.63 7.88
N ALA A 13 -12.84 0.60 7.40
CA ALA A 13 -13.33 1.01 6.09
C ALA A 13 -12.27 0.72 5.01
N GLY A 14 -12.55 -0.24 4.13
CA GLY A 14 -11.69 -0.69 3.04
C GLY A 14 -10.96 -2.00 3.31
N GLY A 15 -11.16 -2.99 2.43
CA GLY A 15 -10.54 -4.32 2.44
C GLY A 15 -9.20 -4.41 1.69
N GLY A 16 -8.49 -3.28 1.53
CA GLY A 16 -7.12 -3.29 0.97
C GLY A 16 -6.08 -3.85 1.94
N PRO A 17 -4.77 -3.82 1.56
CA PRO A 17 -3.71 -4.43 2.38
C PRO A 17 -3.68 -3.99 3.84
N ALA A 18 -3.87 -2.68 4.10
CA ALA A 18 -3.93 -2.17 5.47
C ALA A 18 -5.13 -2.73 6.25
N GLY A 19 -6.32 -2.71 5.63
CA GLY A 19 -7.55 -3.11 6.29
C GLY A 19 -7.63 -4.60 6.56
N MET A 20 -7.27 -5.44 5.58
CA MET A 20 -7.27 -6.90 5.76
C MET A 20 -6.25 -7.36 6.79
N MET A 21 -5.02 -6.82 6.75
CA MET A 21 -4.01 -7.13 7.75
C MET A 21 -4.43 -6.64 9.14
N LEU A 22 -4.98 -5.43 9.25
CA LEU A 22 -5.46 -4.91 10.55
C LEU A 22 -6.59 -5.79 11.10
N GLY A 23 -7.57 -6.14 10.26
CA GLY A 23 -8.68 -7.00 10.63
C GLY A 23 -8.22 -8.35 11.16
N LEU A 24 -7.32 -9.03 10.43
CA LEU A 24 -6.72 -10.29 10.85
C LEU A 24 -6.01 -10.17 12.21
N LEU A 25 -5.16 -9.16 12.37
CA LEU A 25 -4.36 -9.01 13.61
C LEU A 25 -5.23 -8.67 14.82
N LEU A 26 -6.26 -7.84 14.65
CA LEU A 26 -7.19 -7.50 15.72
C LEU A 26 -8.06 -8.70 16.10
N ALA A 27 -8.58 -9.43 15.13
CA ALA A 27 -9.36 -10.64 15.38
C ALA A 27 -8.54 -11.69 16.13
N ARG A 28 -7.30 -11.97 15.74
CA ARG A 28 -6.38 -12.84 16.46
C ARG A 28 -6.05 -12.35 17.87
N ALA A 29 -6.14 -11.06 18.10
CA ALA A 29 -6.02 -10.49 19.44
C ALA A 29 -7.31 -10.56 20.26
N GLY A 30 -8.39 -11.16 19.74
CA GLY A 30 -9.70 -11.29 20.39
C GLY A 30 -10.52 -9.99 20.44
N VAL A 31 -10.29 -9.09 19.48
CA VAL A 31 -11.07 -7.86 19.30
C VAL A 31 -12.14 -8.12 18.24
N ASP A 32 -13.40 -7.75 18.54
CA ASP A 32 -14.48 -7.80 17.54
C ASP A 32 -14.24 -6.74 16.46
N VAL A 33 -14.08 -7.19 15.21
CA VAL A 33 -13.72 -6.33 14.07
C VAL A 33 -14.58 -6.62 12.85
N THR A 34 -15.11 -5.56 12.26
CA THR A 34 -15.82 -5.63 10.97
C THR A 34 -15.04 -4.84 9.91
N VAL A 35 -14.69 -5.50 8.82
CA VAL A 35 -14.08 -4.88 7.63
C VAL A 35 -15.17 -4.70 6.57
N MET A 36 -15.30 -3.49 6.02
CA MET A 36 -16.21 -3.18 4.91
C MET A 36 -15.41 -2.94 3.63
N GLU A 37 -15.68 -3.74 2.59
CA GLU A 37 -15.11 -3.57 1.26
C GLU A 37 -16.22 -3.26 0.25
N LYS A 38 -16.08 -2.15 -0.48
CA LYS A 38 -17.10 -1.69 -1.42
C LYS A 38 -17.29 -2.56 -2.65
N HIS A 39 -16.32 -3.41 -2.94
CA HIS A 39 -16.37 -4.33 -4.08
C HIS A 39 -16.73 -5.74 -3.63
N ALA A 40 -17.22 -6.54 -4.59
CA ALA A 40 -17.58 -7.93 -4.35
C ALA A 40 -16.36 -8.86 -4.18
N ASP A 41 -15.23 -8.46 -4.77
CA ASP A 41 -13.97 -9.20 -4.78
C ASP A 41 -12.77 -8.26 -4.63
N PHE A 42 -11.57 -8.82 -4.61
CA PHE A 42 -10.32 -8.05 -4.58
C PHE A 42 -9.68 -7.87 -5.95
N LEU A 43 -10.32 -8.30 -7.04
CA LEU A 43 -9.80 -8.14 -8.39
C LEU A 43 -9.69 -6.66 -8.74
N ARG A 44 -8.47 -6.20 -8.91
CA ARG A 44 -8.15 -4.83 -9.34
C ARG A 44 -7.01 -4.92 -10.34
N ASP A 45 -7.22 -4.28 -11.48
CA ASP A 45 -6.17 -4.17 -12.48
C ASP A 45 -4.98 -3.38 -11.95
N PHE A 46 -3.78 -3.89 -12.20
CA PHE A 46 -2.49 -3.18 -12.08
C PHE A 46 -2.25 -2.50 -10.72
N ARG A 47 -2.58 -3.17 -9.62
CA ARG A 47 -2.23 -2.71 -8.29
C ARG A 47 -0.98 -3.41 -7.78
N GLY A 48 -0.28 -2.73 -6.87
CA GLY A 48 1.02 -3.11 -6.31
C GLY A 48 1.12 -4.58 -5.95
N ASP A 49 2.14 -5.21 -6.52
CA ASP A 49 2.31 -6.66 -6.50
C ASP A 49 3.58 -7.07 -5.76
N THR A 50 4.22 -6.12 -5.08
CA THR A 50 5.55 -6.31 -4.50
C THR A 50 5.45 -6.53 -3.01
N VAL A 51 5.75 -7.74 -2.56
CA VAL A 51 5.81 -8.15 -1.15
C VAL A 51 7.28 -8.25 -0.75
N HIS A 52 7.71 -7.38 0.16
CA HIS A 52 9.12 -7.29 0.59
C HIS A 52 9.49 -8.38 1.61
N ALA A 53 10.78 -8.62 1.78
CA ALA A 53 11.33 -9.58 2.73
C ALA A 53 10.78 -9.42 4.16
N SER A 54 10.55 -8.18 4.61
CA SER A 54 9.96 -7.90 5.94
C SER A 54 8.52 -8.36 6.05
N THR A 55 7.74 -8.27 4.97
CA THR A 55 6.37 -8.76 4.92
C THR A 55 6.33 -10.29 4.83
N LEU A 56 7.23 -10.90 4.06
CA LEU A 56 7.35 -12.37 4.01
C LEU A 56 7.66 -12.94 5.40
N ARG A 57 8.58 -12.32 6.13
CA ARG A 57 8.85 -12.68 7.53
C ARG A 57 7.62 -12.51 8.42
N LEU A 58 6.85 -11.43 8.24
CA LEU A 58 5.60 -11.25 8.98
C LEU A 58 4.59 -12.37 8.69
N LEU A 59 4.49 -12.83 7.44
CA LEU A 59 3.62 -13.96 7.09
C LEU A 59 4.07 -15.25 7.78
N ASP A 60 5.39 -15.49 7.89
CA ASP A 60 5.92 -16.64 8.64
C ASP A 60 5.56 -16.53 10.13
N GLU A 61 5.75 -15.35 10.74
CA GLU A 61 5.38 -15.08 12.13
C GLU A 61 3.89 -15.28 12.40
N LEU A 62 3.04 -15.04 11.37
CA LEU A 62 1.60 -15.27 11.41
C LEU A 62 1.18 -16.71 11.06
N GLY A 63 2.12 -17.59 10.74
CA GLY A 63 1.84 -18.96 10.31
C GLY A 63 1.22 -19.06 8.91
N LEU A 64 1.36 -18.02 8.08
CA LEU A 64 0.80 -17.95 6.72
C LEU A 64 1.85 -18.21 5.64
N GLY A 65 3.13 -18.41 5.99
CA GLY A 65 4.21 -18.58 5.01
C GLY A 65 4.00 -19.79 4.09
N SER A 66 3.52 -20.91 4.61
CA SER A 66 3.24 -22.12 3.79
C SER A 66 2.08 -21.93 2.82
N GLN A 67 1.02 -21.23 3.23
CA GLN A 67 -0.10 -20.92 2.35
C GLN A 67 0.32 -19.90 1.28
N PHE A 68 1.10 -18.88 1.66
CA PHE A 68 1.66 -17.92 0.71
C PHE A 68 2.53 -18.60 -0.35
N ALA A 69 3.35 -19.57 0.03
CA ALA A 69 4.20 -20.32 -0.89
C ALA A 69 3.42 -21.12 -1.97
N GLN A 70 2.13 -21.41 -1.74
CA GLN A 70 1.25 -22.08 -2.71
C GLN A 70 0.62 -21.11 -3.71
N ILE A 71 0.62 -19.82 -3.43
CA ILE A 71 0.12 -18.80 -4.36
C ILE A 71 1.12 -18.65 -5.51
N PRO A 72 0.68 -18.59 -6.77
CA PRO A 72 1.57 -18.31 -7.90
C PRO A 72 2.26 -16.95 -7.72
N HIS A 73 3.59 -16.95 -7.57
CA HIS A 73 4.39 -15.74 -7.41
C HIS A 73 5.78 -15.91 -8.01
N ARG A 74 6.50 -14.81 -8.19
CA ARG A 74 7.89 -14.78 -8.61
C ARG A 74 8.77 -14.23 -7.51
N LEU A 75 9.87 -14.91 -7.20
CA LEU A 75 10.87 -14.41 -6.28
C LEU A 75 11.95 -13.66 -7.07
N ILE A 76 12.31 -12.48 -6.61
CA ILE A 76 13.34 -11.62 -7.21
C ILE A 76 14.37 -11.31 -6.14
N ASP A 77 15.57 -11.79 -6.33
CA ASP A 77 16.74 -11.55 -5.46
C ASP A 77 17.67 -10.46 -6.02
N THR A 78 17.48 -10.10 -7.29
CA THR A 78 18.24 -9.05 -7.97
C THR A 78 17.31 -8.18 -8.80
N ILE A 79 17.38 -6.88 -8.63
CA ILE A 79 16.65 -5.91 -9.44
C ILE A 79 17.65 -5.27 -10.41
N SER A 80 17.51 -5.58 -11.69
CA SER A 80 18.36 -5.04 -12.73
C SER A 80 17.74 -3.82 -13.39
N MET A 81 18.47 -2.72 -13.41
CA MET A 81 18.03 -1.47 -14.03
C MET A 81 19.11 -0.95 -14.99
N LYS A 82 18.67 -0.25 -16.04
CA LYS A 82 19.55 0.58 -16.85
C LYS A 82 19.18 2.05 -16.63
N VAL A 83 20.11 2.83 -16.15
CA VAL A 83 19.94 4.28 -15.92
C VAL A 83 20.88 5.01 -16.83
N GLN A 84 20.34 5.75 -17.82
CA GLN A 84 21.11 6.44 -18.86
C GLN A 84 22.13 5.51 -19.55
N GLY A 85 21.68 4.30 -19.89
CA GLY A 85 22.48 3.27 -20.53
C GLY A 85 23.45 2.50 -19.62
N GLN A 86 23.64 2.95 -18.36
CA GLN A 86 24.52 2.27 -17.41
C GLN A 86 23.73 1.21 -16.62
N PRO A 87 24.25 -0.03 -16.50
CA PRO A 87 23.62 -1.05 -15.67
C PRO A 87 23.75 -0.71 -14.18
N VAL A 88 22.67 -0.91 -13.45
CA VAL A 88 22.62 -0.77 -11.99
C VAL A 88 21.88 -1.98 -11.45
N ASP A 89 22.58 -2.85 -10.74
CA ASP A 89 22.01 -4.02 -10.11
C ASP A 89 21.89 -3.79 -8.59
N LEU A 90 20.70 -4.04 -8.07
CA LEU A 90 20.44 -4.07 -6.63
C LEU A 90 20.32 -5.53 -6.20
N ASP A 91 21.34 -6.03 -5.55
CA ASP A 91 21.40 -7.39 -5.01
C ASP A 91 20.75 -7.44 -3.62
N LEU A 92 19.68 -8.23 -3.50
CA LEU A 92 18.94 -8.43 -2.25
C LEU A 92 19.46 -9.64 -1.44
N LYS A 93 20.36 -10.45 -1.98
CA LYS A 93 20.90 -11.66 -1.33
C LYS A 93 21.67 -11.37 -0.04
N HIS A 94 22.01 -10.11 0.19
CA HIS A 94 22.69 -9.64 1.40
C HIS A 94 21.71 -9.11 2.48
N LEU A 95 20.41 -9.15 2.23
CA LEU A 95 19.42 -8.77 3.25
C LEU A 95 19.49 -9.72 4.44
N PRO A 96 19.35 -9.22 5.67
CA PRO A 96 19.36 -10.08 6.87
C PRO A 96 18.06 -10.88 6.97
N GLY A 97 18.17 -12.13 7.43
CA GLY A 97 17.04 -13.02 7.70
C GLY A 97 16.84 -14.10 6.64
N ALA A 98 15.74 -14.84 6.75
CA ALA A 98 15.42 -15.98 5.88
C ALA A 98 15.02 -15.58 4.47
N HIS A 99 14.42 -14.39 4.30
CA HIS A 99 13.98 -13.89 3.01
C HIS A 99 14.97 -12.86 2.49
N GLN A 100 15.71 -13.23 1.46
CA GLN A 100 16.69 -12.39 0.75
C GLN A 100 16.20 -12.03 -0.65
N HIS A 101 14.89 -11.81 -0.79
CA HIS A 101 14.20 -11.55 -2.04
C HIS A 101 12.93 -10.75 -1.77
N ILE A 102 12.36 -10.25 -2.84
CA ILE A 102 10.99 -9.77 -2.87
C ILE A 102 10.13 -10.76 -3.64
N ALA A 103 8.86 -10.89 -3.28
CA ALA A 103 7.90 -11.68 -4.04
C ALA A 103 7.02 -10.76 -4.89
N LEU A 104 6.89 -11.07 -6.17
CA LEU A 104 5.91 -10.47 -7.07
C LEU A 104 4.69 -11.39 -7.09
N VAL A 105 3.62 -10.95 -6.44
CA VAL A 105 2.38 -11.71 -6.29
C VAL A 105 1.19 -10.83 -6.68
N PRO A 106 0.18 -11.34 -7.41
CA PRO A 106 -1.01 -10.57 -7.65
C PRO A 106 -1.66 -10.13 -6.34
N GLN A 107 -1.99 -8.83 -6.22
CA GLN A 107 -2.51 -8.30 -4.96
C GLN A 107 -3.79 -8.99 -4.50
N TRP A 108 -4.65 -9.40 -5.43
CA TRP A 108 -5.90 -10.10 -5.09
C TRP A 108 -5.65 -11.44 -4.41
N ASP A 109 -4.68 -12.24 -4.87
CA ASP A 109 -4.33 -13.52 -4.25
C ASP A 109 -3.76 -13.31 -2.84
N PHE A 110 -2.94 -12.28 -2.67
CA PHE A 110 -2.43 -11.90 -1.36
C PHE A 110 -3.56 -11.46 -0.41
N LEU A 111 -4.55 -10.71 -0.90
CA LEU A 111 -5.69 -10.26 -0.10
C LEU A 111 -6.65 -11.40 0.23
N GLU A 112 -6.88 -12.34 -0.70
CA GLU A 112 -7.69 -13.53 -0.42
C GLU A 112 -7.02 -14.43 0.63
N LEU A 113 -5.69 -14.57 0.62
CA LEU A 113 -4.95 -15.24 1.69
C LEU A 113 -5.23 -14.62 3.06
N LEU A 114 -5.14 -13.29 3.15
CA LEU A 114 -5.42 -12.58 4.40
C LEU A 114 -6.89 -12.70 4.81
N ALA A 115 -7.81 -12.64 3.83
CA ALA A 115 -9.25 -12.79 4.07
C ALA A 115 -9.58 -14.17 4.62
N ALA A 116 -9.10 -15.23 3.97
CA ALA A 116 -9.32 -16.61 4.42
C ALA A 116 -8.78 -16.84 5.84
N ALA A 117 -7.60 -16.29 6.14
CA ALA A 117 -7.03 -16.38 7.48
C ALA A 117 -7.83 -15.60 8.53
N ALA A 118 -8.39 -14.44 8.14
CA ALA A 118 -9.18 -13.62 9.04
C ALA A 118 -10.58 -14.18 9.28
N GLU A 119 -11.23 -14.71 8.24
CA GLU A 119 -12.57 -15.33 8.31
C GLU A 119 -12.58 -16.61 9.16
N ALA A 120 -11.42 -17.22 9.39
CA ALA A 120 -11.27 -18.32 10.35
C ALA A 120 -11.32 -17.88 11.82
N GLU A 121 -11.21 -16.59 12.10
CA GLU A 121 -11.23 -16.04 13.47
C GLU A 121 -12.69 -15.69 13.86
N PRO A 122 -13.16 -16.11 15.05
CA PRO A 122 -14.57 -15.97 15.44
C PRO A 122 -15.02 -14.52 15.66
N THR A 123 -14.10 -13.60 15.87
CA THR A 123 -14.36 -12.18 16.10
C THR A 123 -14.18 -11.32 14.84
N PHE A 124 -14.07 -11.95 13.68
CA PHE A 124 -13.90 -11.26 12.41
C PHE A 124 -15.15 -11.30 11.54
N ARG A 125 -15.49 -10.17 10.92
CA ARG A 125 -16.52 -10.08 9.87
C ARG A 125 -16.00 -9.31 8.67
N LEU A 126 -16.16 -9.87 7.46
CA LEU A 126 -15.90 -9.18 6.19
C LEU A 126 -17.24 -8.95 5.47
N LEU A 127 -17.57 -7.69 5.25
CA LEU A 127 -18.73 -7.26 4.47
C LEU A 127 -18.27 -6.77 3.11
N ARG A 128 -18.33 -7.64 2.10
CA ARG A 128 -18.07 -7.30 0.69
C ARG A 128 -19.28 -6.57 0.10
N SER A 129 -19.11 -5.87 -1.02
CA SER A 129 -20.15 -5.05 -1.67
C SER A 129 -20.81 -4.04 -0.70
N THR A 130 -20.01 -3.54 0.25
CA THR A 130 -20.48 -2.66 1.33
C THR A 130 -19.59 -1.41 1.36
N GLU A 131 -20.17 -0.28 0.96
CA GLU A 131 -19.43 0.98 0.80
C GLU A 131 -19.67 1.91 1.99
N VAL A 132 -18.60 2.28 2.70
CA VAL A 132 -18.66 3.35 3.70
C VAL A 132 -18.86 4.69 3.00
N THR A 133 -19.93 5.40 3.35
CA THR A 133 -20.33 6.66 2.71
C THR A 133 -20.15 7.87 3.61
N GLY A 134 -19.95 7.68 4.91
CA GLY A 134 -19.76 8.77 5.86
C GLY A 134 -19.41 8.27 7.27
N VAL A 135 -19.27 9.19 8.20
CA VAL A 135 -19.02 8.90 9.62
C VAL A 135 -20.20 9.32 10.47
N LEU A 136 -20.42 8.60 11.56
CA LEU A 136 -21.39 8.96 12.59
C LEU A 136 -20.67 9.70 13.71
N TRP A 137 -21.20 10.85 14.08
CA TRP A 137 -20.72 11.65 15.20
C TRP A 137 -21.55 11.39 16.44
N GLY A 138 -20.90 11.30 17.58
CA GLY A 138 -21.56 11.11 18.86
C GLY A 138 -22.32 12.36 19.28
N ASP A 139 -23.49 12.12 19.84
CA ASP A 139 -24.33 13.12 20.53
C ASP A 139 -24.23 12.93 22.05
N GLY A 140 -24.62 13.91 22.82
CA GLY A 140 -24.72 13.80 24.28
C GLY A 140 -23.36 13.77 24.98
N PRO A 141 -22.97 12.67 25.67
CA PRO A 141 -21.78 12.66 26.55
C PRO A 141 -20.44 12.70 25.79
N ASP A 142 -20.42 12.36 24.50
CA ASP A 142 -19.22 12.32 23.66
C ASP A 142 -19.34 13.21 22.41
N PRO A 143 -19.64 14.51 22.53
CA PRO A 143 -19.83 15.38 21.38
C PRO A 143 -18.53 15.51 20.57
N GLY A 144 -18.65 15.35 19.24
CA GLY A 144 -17.50 15.46 18.34
C GLY A 144 -16.57 14.23 18.30
N ARG A 145 -16.96 13.11 18.94
CA ARG A 145 -16.33 11.80 18.77
C ARG A 145 -16.96 11.08 17.58
N VAL A 146 -16.14 10.36 16.81
CA VAL A 146 -16.64 9.40 15.82
C VAL A 146 -17.11 8.13 16.56
N VAL A 147 -18.37 7.74 16.34
CA VAL A 147 -19.01 6.59 16.98
C VAL A 147 -19.45 5.52 16.01
N GLY A 148 -19.01 5.60 14.76
CA GLY A 148 -19.34 4.64 13.72
C GLY A 148 -19.35 5.24 12.33
N VAL A 149 -20.02 4.54 11.41
CA VAL A 149 -20.13 4.94 9.99
C VAL A 149 -21.53 4.81 9.45
N THR A 150 -21.82 5.61 8.43
CA THR A 150 -22.90 5.37 7.48
C THR A 150 -22.34 4.58 6.31
N TYR A 151 -23.04 3.55 5.87
CA TYR A 151 -22.62 2.72 4.76
C TYR A 151 -23.80 2.35 3.84
N ARG A 152 -23.48 2.05 2.59
CA ARG A 152 -24.40 1.48 1.62
C ARG A 152 -24.18 -0.02 1.55
N ALA A 153 -25.23 -0.77 1.90
CA ALA A 153 -25.21 -2.23 1.83
C ALA A 153 -25.32 -2.71 0.36
N GLN A 154 -25.06 -4.00 0.14
CA GLN A 154 -25.20 -4.65 -1.17
C GLN A 154 -26.61 -4.46 -1.78
N SER A 155 -27.64 -4.36 -0.93
CA SER A 155 -29.03 -4.07 -1.35
C SER A 155 -29.23 -2.64 -1.89
N GLY A 156 -28.24 -1.75 -1.78
CA GLY A 156 -28.34 -0.32 -2.07
C GLY A 156 -28.88 0.50 -0.90
N GLU A 157 -29.33 -0.14 0.18
CA GLU A 157 -29.87 0.53 1.36
C GLU A 157 -28.76 1.22 2.16
N THR A 158 -29.04 2.42 2.65
CA THR A 158 -28.14 3.13 3.56
C THR A 158 -28.44 2.69 4.99
N LYS A 159 -27.37 2.24 5.67
CA LYS A 159 -27.42 1.73 7.05
C LYS A 159 -26.35 2.40 7.92
N HIS A 160 -26.43 2.14 9.22
CA HIS A 160 -25.50 2.64 10.22
C HIS A 160 -24.88 1.47 10.98
N MET A 161 -23.58 1.58 11.27
CA MET A 161 -22.88 0.67 12.17
C MET A 161 -22.12 1.48 13.20
N HIS A 162 -22.36 1.21 14.48
CA HIS A 162 -21.63 1.84 15.58
C HIS A 162 -20.33 1.08 15.86
N ALA A 163 -19.30 1.84 16.25
CA ALA A 163 -18.00 1.28 16.60
C ALA A 163 -17.29 2.13 17.66
N ASP A 164 -16.50 1.49 18.53
CA ASP A 164 -15.62 2.18 19.48
C ASP A 164 -14.46 2.88 18.78
N LEU A 165 -14.02 2.31 17.65
CA LEU A 165 -12.99 2.88 16.79
C LEU A 165 -13.32 2.64 15.31
N THR A 166 -13.28 3.69 14.50
CA THR A 166 -13.34 3.61 13.04
C THR A 166 -11.94 3.78 12.47
N VAL A 167 -11.46 2.83 11.64
CA VAL A 167 -10.16 2.92 10.96
C VAL A 167 -10.36 3.05 9.47
N ALA A 168 -9.93 4.18 8.90
CA ALA A 168 -9.95 4.43 7.47
C ALA A 168 -8.76 3.73 6.80
N CYS A 169 -9.05 2.73 5.95
CA CYS A 169 -8.15 2.00 5.08
C CYS A 169 -8.62 2.05 3.61
N ASP A 170 -9.49 3.01 3.27
CA ASP A 170 -10.24 3.15 2.03
C ASP A 170 -9.45 3.87 0.91
N GLY A 171 -8.14 3.98 1.08
CA GLY A 171 -7.21 4.33 0.02
C GLY A 171 -7.08 5.83 -0.25
N ARG A 172 -6.48 6.15 -1.41
CA ARG A 172 -6.12 7.53 -1.80
C ARG A 172 -7.30 8.49 -1.83
N GLY A 173 -8.44 8.04 -2.30
CA GLY A 173 -9.71 8.79 -2.34
C GLY A 173 -10.58 8.58 -1.10
N SER A 174 -9.99 8.40 0.07
CA SER A 174 -10.69 8.05 1.31
C SER A 174 -11.93 8.91 1.58
N THR A 175 -13.09 8.25 1.60
CA THR A 175 -14.39 8.83 1.98
C THR A 175 -14.41 9.18 3.46
N VAL A 176 -13.88 8.30 4.30
CA VAL A 176 -13.80 8.53 5.75
C VAL A 176 -12.95 9.76 6.05
N ARG A 177 -11.74 9.85 5.48
CA ARG A 177 -10.87 11.03 5.63
C ARG A 177 -11.59 12.32 5.24
N SER A 178 -12.31 12.30 4.12
CA SER A 178 -13.05 13.47 3.62
C SER A 178 -14.21 13.84 4.56
N ALA A 179 -14.96 12.85 5.06
CA ALA A 179 -16.04 13.06 6.02
C ALA A 179 -15.54 13.59 7.38
N LEU A 180 -14.28 13.27 7.74
CA LEU A 180 -13.60 13.82 8.92
C LEU A 180 -13.06 15.26 8.71
N GLY A 181 -13.19 15.82 7.49
CA GLY A 181 -12.64 17.14 7.17
C GLY A 181 -11.10 17.20 7.20
N MET A 182 -10.43 16.05 7.09
CA MET A 182 -8.96 15.98 7.16
C MET A 182 -8.33 16.25 5.81
N ALA A 183 -7.60 17.36 5.70
CA ALA A 183 -6.88 17.73 4.50
C ALA A 183 -5.48 17.11 4.44
N THR A 184 -5.13 16.53 3.29
CA THR A 184 -3.77 16.07 3.01
C THR A 184 -2.88 17.22 2.56
N ARG A 185 -1.61 17.18 2.94
CA ARG A 185 -0.56 17.98 2.30
C ARG A 185 -0.04 17.22 1.08
N SER A 186 -0.21 17.80 -0.10
CA SER A 186 0.40 17.28 -1.32
C SER A 186 1.85 17.74 -1.45
N PHE A 187 2.70 16.84 -1.97
CA PHE A 187 4.12 17.12 -2.25
C PHE A 187 4.40 17.24 -3.74
N GLY A 188 3.36 17.03 -4.58
CA GLY A 188 3.51 16.91 -6.02
C GLY A 188 4.14 15.57 -6.44
N ALA A 189 3.80 15.11 -7.62
CA ALA A 189 4.47 13.99 -8.26
C ALA A 189 4.92 14.45 -9.64
N PRO A 190 6.16 14.16 -10.08
CA PRO A 190 6.64 14.60 -11.38
C PRO A 190 6.10 13.74 -12.53
N MET A 191 5.44 12.64 -12.22
CA MET A 191 5.07 11.61 -13.19
C MET A 191 3.72 10.98 -12.88
N ASP A 192 3.12 10.40 -13.92
CA ASP A 192 2.08 9.38 -13.87
C ASP A 192 2.61 8.08 -14.47
N VAL A 193 1.88 6.99 -14.36
CA VAL A 193 2.30 5.70 -14.90
C VAL A 193 1.17 5.10 -15.73
N TRP A 194 1.50 4.67 -16.94
CA TRP A 194 0.66 3.82 -17.76
C TRP A 194 0.96 2.37 -17.47
N TRP A 195 -0.07 1.60 -17.18
CA TRP A 195 0.00 0.17 -16.95
C TRP A 195 -0.70 -0.57 -18.08
N PHE A 196 -0.02 -1.59 -18.64
CA PHE A 196 -0.56 -2.47 -19.67
C PHE A 196 0.19 -3.79 -19.70
N ARG A 197 -0.24 -4.72 -20.55
CA ARG A 197 0.37 -6.05 -20.70
C ARG A 197 0.94 -6.20 -22.12
N LEU A 198 2.07 -6.88 -22.22
CA LEU A 198 2.64 -7.35 -23.49
C LEU A 198 3.01 -8.82 -23.35
N PRO A 199 2.87 -9.65 -24.42
CA PRO A 199 3.26 -11.04 -24.37
C PRO A 199 4.74 -11.20 -24.03
N ARG A 200 5.07 -12.25 -23.26
CA ARG A 200 6.44 -12.64 -22.92
C ARG A 200 6.78 -13.96 -23.60
N ARG A 201 8.01 -14.10 -24.09
CA ARG A 201 8.55 -15.34 -24.65
C ARG A 201 9.45 -16.04 -23.62
N PRO A 202 9.67 -17.36 -23.76
CA PRO A 202 10.50 -18.13 -22.81
C PRO A 202 11.94 -17.63 -22.68
N ASP A 203 12.53 -17.12 -23.77
CA ASP A 203 13.91 -16.62 -23.88
C ASP A 203 14.06 -15.13 -23.52
N ASP A 204 12.97 -14.44 -23.24
CA ASP A 204 13.00 -13.04 -22.78
C ASP A 204 13.57 -12.91 -21.34
N PRO A 205 14.07 -11.71 -20.97
CA PRO A 205 14.52 -11.45 -19.62
C PRO A 205 13.49 -11.83 -18.55
N THR A 206 13.94 -12.48 -17.49
CA THR A 206 13.09 -12.86 -16.36
C THR A 206 13.16 -11.85 -15.22
N GLY A 207 12.16 -11.85 -14.35
CA GLY A 207 12.12 -11.05 -13.15
C GLY A 207 11.64 -9.61 -13.36
N LEU A 208 12.40 -8.63 -12.88
CA LEU A 208 12.07 -7.21 -12.98
C LEU A 208 13.20 -6.48 -13.72
N ALA A 209 12.87 -5.92 -14.88
CA ALA A 209 13.77 -5.10 -15.68
C ALA A 209 13.28 -3.65 -15.71
N GLY A 210 14.13 -2.71 -15.27
CA GLY A 210 13.86 -1.28 -15.31
C GLY A 210 14.77 -0.56 -16.31
N ILE A 211 14.23 0.35 -17.12
CA ILE A 211 15.01 1.22 -18.01
C ILE A 211 14.58 2.67 -17.77
N PHE A 212 15.57 3.51 -17.50
CA PHE A 212 15.37 4.93 -17.21
C PHE A 212 16.38 5.75 -18.02
N ASN A 213 15.87 6.49 -19.01
CA ASN A 213 16.61 7.44 -19.81
C ASN A 213 16.09 8.85 -19.57
N SER A 214 16.78 9.87 -20.08
CA SER A 214 16.32 11.26 -19.98
C SER A 214 14.94 11.43 -20.61
N GLY A 215 13.92 11.71 -19.77
CA GLY A 215 12.55 11.95 -20.20
C GLY A 215 11.68 10.71 -20.42
N HIS A 216 12.24 9.49 -20.38
CA HIS A 216 11.51 8.25 -20.59
C HIS A 216 11.95 7.18 -19.59
N GLY A 217 11.00 6.39 -19.11
CA GLY A 217 11.30 5.29 -18.23
C GLY A 217 10.21 4.24 -18.24
N GLY A 218 10.59 3.01 -17.92
CA GLY A 218 9.64 1.93 -17.81
C GLY A 218 10.20 0.75 -17.04
N ILE A 219 9.30 -0.06 -16.55
CA ILE A 219 9.58 -1.28 -15.82
C ILE A 219 8.80 -2.41 -16.48
N ALA A 220 9.46 -3.50 -16.81
CA ALA A 220 8.86 -4.75 -17.25
C ALA A 220 8.90 -5.75 -16.10
N ILE A 221 7.74 -6.24 -15.69
CA ILE A 221 7.58 -7.23 -14.62
C ILE A 221 7.16 -8.55 -15.26
N ASP A 222 7.99 -9.58 -15.13
CA ASP A 222 7.71 -10.94 -15.60
C ASP A 222 6.56 -11.57 -14.81
N ARG A 223 5.49 -11.99 -15.52
CA ARG A 223 4.32 -12.71 -14.97
C ARG A 223 4.19 -14.13 -15.52
N GLY A 224 5.20 -14.62 -16.22
CA GLY A 224 5.23 -15.94 -16.83
C GLY A 224 5.01 -15.89 -18.33
N ASP A 225 3.79 -15.70 -18.76
CA ASP A 225 3.35 -15.65 -20.15
C ASP A 225 3.25 -14.20 -20.71
N TYR A 226 3.26 -13.20 -19.82
CA TYR A 226 3.22 -11.79 -20.18
C TYR A 226 4.14 -10.94 -19.31
N TYR A 227 4.50 -9.77 -19.82
CA TYR A 227 5.03 -8.68 -19.02
C TYR A 227 3.92 -7.73 -18.61
N GLN A 228 3.90 -7.39 -17.34
CA GLN A 228 3.19 -6.22 -16.85
C GLN A 228 4.13 -5.02 -16.98
N ILE A 229 3.77 -4.08 -17.85
CA ILE A 229 4.59 -2.90 -18.15
C ILE A 229 4.08 -1.71 -17.34
N ALA A 230 5.02 -1.03 -16.65
CA ALA A 230 4.82 0.29 -16.07
C ALA A 230 5.60 1.30 -16.93
N TYR A 231 4.91 2.08 -17.75
CA TYR A 231 5.51 3.11 -18.59
C TYR A 231 5.31 4.48 -17.92
N ILE A 232 6.40 5.19 -17.65
CA ILE A 232 6.40 6.46 -16.94
C ILE A 232 6.13 7.59 -17.93
N ILE A 233 5.15 8.43 -17.61
CA ILE A 233 4.81 9.62 -18.37
C ILE A 233 4.90 10.88 -17.48
N PRO A 234 5.15 12.07 -18.02
CA PRO A 234 5.11 13.31 -17.28
C PRO A 234 3.74 13.51 -16.62
N LYS A 235 3.72 14.09 -15.42
CA LYS A 235 2.50 14.33 -14.67
C LYS A 235 1.49 15.14 -15.48
N GLY A 236 0.25 14.60 -15.59
CA GLY A 236 -0.87 15.26 -16.26
C GLY A 236 -0.81 15.23 -17.80
N SER A 237 0.16 14.51 -18.40
CA SER A 237 0.30 14.45 -19.87
C SER A 237 -0.53 13.35 -20.55
N ASP A 238 -1.32 12.57 -19.80
CA ASP A 238 -2.08 11.41 -20.30
C ASP A 238 -2.90 11.74 -21.56
N SER A 239 -3.78 12.75 -21.48
CA SER A 239 -4.65 13.11 -22.62
C SER A 239 -3.86 13.57 -23.84
N GLN A 240 -2.79 14.34 -23.65
CA GLN A 240 -1.94 14.82 -24.73
C GLN A 240 -1.21 13.68 -25.43
N LEU A 241 -0.68 12.71 -24.66
CA LEU A 241 0.05 11.56 -25.20
C LEU A 241 -0.90 10.58 -25.89
N ARG A 242 -2.10 10.34 -25.37
CA ARG A 242 -3.14 9.53 -26.04
C ARG A 242 -3.55 10.12 -27.39
N ALA A 243 -3.63 11.44 -27.51
CA ALA A 243 -3.96 12.13 -28.74
C ALA A 243 -2.92 11.92 -29.86
N GLN A 244 -1.71 11.47 -29.54
CA GLN A 244 -0.66 11.14 -30.53
C GLN A 244 -0.85 9.78 -31.22
N GLY A 245 -1.85 9.00 -30.77
CA GLY A 245 -2.15 7.67 -31.30
C GLY A 245 -1.31 6.55 -30.67
N ILE A 246 -1.82 5.31 -30.79
CA ILE A 246 -1.18 4.14 -30.18
C ILE A 246 0.18 3.83 -30.81
N GLU A 247 0.37 4.16 -32.09
CA GLU A 247 1.63 3.97 -32.82
C GLU A 247 2.76 4.82 -32.25
N ALA A 248 2.45 5.97 -31.63
CA ALA A 248 3.45 6.76 -30.92
C ALA A 248 3.96 6.04 -29.68
N LEU A 249 3.06 5.38 -28.95
CA LEU A 249 3.43 4.54 -27.80
C LEU A 249 4.23 3.31 -28.25
N HIS A 250 3.84 2.65 -29.36
CA HIS A 250 4.58 1.50 -29.91
C HIS A 250 6.04 1.88 -30.22
N ARG A 251 6.27 3.00 -30.91
CA ARG A 251 7.62 3.49 -31.20
C ARG A 251 8.40 3.79 -29.92
N ALA A 252 7.80 4.50 -28.97
CA ALA A 252 8.44 4.83 -27.71
C ALA A 252 8.80 3.59 -26.87
N LEU A 253 7.97 2.55 -26.91
CA LEU A 253 8.25 1.27 -26.25
C LEU A 253 9.37 0.50 -26.95
N ALA A 254 9.36 0.42 -28.29
CA ALA A 254 10.40 -0.24 -29.06
C ALA A 254 11.77 0.43 -28.84
N ASP A 255 11.80 1.75 -28.74
CA ASP A 255 13.03 2.50 -28.46
C ASP A 255 13.51 2.29 -27.00
N LEU A 256 12.58 2.28 -26.03
CA LEU A 256 12.92 2.11 -24.63
C LEU A 256 13.30 0.67 -24.29
N MET A 257 12.57 -0.30 -24.84
CA MET A 257 12.69 -1.73 -24.57
C MET A 257 12.81 -2.51 -25.89
N PRO A 258 13.98 -2.50 -26.57
CA PRO A 258 14.15 -3.07 -27.92
C PRO A 258 13.77 -4.55 -28.04
N TRP A 259 13.89 -5.33 -26.96
CA TRP A 259 13.46 -6.74 -26.94
C TRP A 259 11.94 -6.95 -27.04
N LEU A 260 11.14 -5.88 -26.86
CA LEU A 260 9.69 -5.91 -27.02
C LEU A 260 9.22 -5.39 -28.39
N ALA A 261 10.13 -4.85 -29.22
CA ALA A 261 9.80 -4.16 -30.47
C ALA A 261 8.96 -5.02 -31.44
N ASP A 262 9.17 -6.34 -31.45
CA ASP A 262 8.47 -7.30 -32.31
C ASP A 262 7.06 -7.68 -31.84
N ARG A 263 6.58 -7.10 -30.74
CA ARG A 263 5.28 -7.44 -30.14
C ARG A 263 4.53 -6.25 -29.54
N VAL A 264 5.00 -5.04 -29.73
CA VAL A 264 4.29 -3.81 -29.27
C VAL A 264 2.90 -3.71 -29.89
N ASP A 265 2.70 -4.27 -31.09
CA ASP A 265 1.41 -4.31 -31.80
C ASP A 265 0.37 -5.23 -31.12
N ALA A 266 0.75 -6.01 -30.12
CA ALA A 266 -0.19 -6.73 -29.28
C ALA A 266 -1.06 -5.77 -28.45
N LEU A 267 -0.57 -4.57 -28.16
CA LEU A 267 -1.33 -3.48 -27.54
C LEU A 267 -2.14 -2.76 -28.63
N LYS A 268 -3.42 -3.13 -28.77
CA LYS A 268 -4.27 -2.70 -29.89
C LYS A 268 -4.78 -1.27 -29.77
N SER A 269 -5.07 -0.83 -28.54
CA SER A 269 -5.64 0.49 -28.29
C SER A 269 -5.30 1.00 -26.89
N PHE A 270 -5.58 2.25 -26.64
CA PHE A 270 -5.46 2.83 -25.30
C PHE A 270 -6.51 2.32 -24.30
N ASP A 271 -7.49 1.52 -24.71
CA ASP A 271 -8.43 0.88 -23.79
C ASP A 271 -7.72 -0.12 -22.86
N ASP A 272 -6.64 -0.74 -23.38
CA ASP A 272 -5.79 -1.67 -22.64
C ASP A 272 -4.76 -0.94 -21.74
N VAL A 273 -4.62 0.38 -21.89
CA VAL A 273 -3.69 1.20 -21.11
C VAL A 273 -4.40 1.88 -19.95
N LYS A 274 -4.06 1.47 -18.73
CA LYS A 274 -4.64 2.02 -17.51
C LYS A 274 -3.73 3.10 -16.92
N LEU A 275 -4.31 4.27 -16.66
CA LEU A 275 -3.60 5.37 -16.00
C LEU A 275 -3.56 5.15 -14.48
N LEU A 276 -2.36 5.16 -13.91
CA LEU A 276 -2.15 5.38 -12.50
C LEU A 276 -1.81 6.86 -12.28
N ASP A 277 -2.79 7.62 -11.79
CA ASP A 277 -2.57 8.98 -11.27
C ASP A 277 -1.72 8.89 -9.99
N VAL A 278 -0.45 9.25 -10.11
CA VAL A 278 0.49 9.17 -8.99
C VAL A 278 0.27 10.34 -8.06
N GLN A 279 -0.01 10.04 -6.80
CA GLN A 279 -0.22 11.02 -5.75
C GLN A 279 0.81 10.83 -4.65
N LEU A 280 1.43 11.94 -4.26
CA LEU A 280 2.31 12.01 -3.09
C LEU A 280 1.66 12.96 -2.10
N ASN A 281 1.05 12.42 -1.08
CA ASN A 281 0.39 13.23 -0.07
C ASN A 281 0.47 12.58 1.31
N ARG A 282 0.27 13.37 2.34
CA ARG A 282 0.25 12.89 3.72
C ARG A 282 -0.65 13.77 4.58
N LEU A 283 -1.40 13.15 5.48
CA LEU A 283 -2.09 13.85 6.55
C LEU A 283 -1.09 14.42 7.57
N ARG A 284 -1.32 15.63 8.06
CA ARG A 284 -0.57 16.15 9.22
C ARG A 284 -0.95 15.43 10.51
N ARG A 285 -2.23 15.14 10.66
CA ARG A 285 -2.80 14.41 11.79
C ARG A 285 -3.64 13.28 11.24
N TRP A 286 -3.33 12.05 11.63
CA TRP A 286 -3.96 10.84 11.10
C TRP A 286 -5.22 10.44 11.85
N TYR A 287 -5.56 11.11 12.93
CA TYR A 287 -6.59 10.69 13.87
C TYR A 287 -7.43 11.86 14.39
N CYS A 288 -8.62 11.56 14.84
CA CYS A 288 -9.43 12.36 15.76
C CYS A 288 -10.01 11.42 16.82
N ASP A 289 -10.84 11.92 17.70
CA ASP A 289 -11.46 11.05 18.69
C ASP A 289 -12.38 10.04 18.03
N GLY A 290 -12.18 8.75 18.30
CA GLY A 290 -12.91 7.64 17.70
C GLY A 290 -12.53 7.27 16.28
N ALA A 291 -11.56 7.94 15.63
CA ALA A 291 -11.14 7.58 14.27
C ALA A 291 -9.62 7.69 14.03
N LEU A 292 -9.11 6.82 13.13
CA LEU A 292 -7.72 6.76 12.69
C LEU A 292 -7.66 6.48 11.19
N CYS A 293 -6.79 7.18 10.45
CA CYS A 293 -6.46 6.86 9.05
C CYS A 293 -5.12 6.14 9.00
N ILE A 294 -5.00 5.07 8.19
CA ILE A 294 -3.74 4.35 7.91
C ILE A 294 -3.62 3.99 6.43
N GLY A 295 -2.43 3.58 6.01
CA GLY A 295 -2.14 3.29 4.61
C GLY A 295 -2.37 4.51 3.72
N ASP A 296 -2.83 4.30 2.49
CA ASP A 296 -3.06 5.37 1.50
C ASP A 296 -4.12 6.40 1.95
N ALA A 297 -4.98 6.08 2.92
CA ALA A 297 -5.90 7.05 3.53
C ALA A 297 -5.15 8.10 4.35
N ALA A 298 -4.01 7.74 4.95
CA ALA A 298 -3.16 8.65 5.71
C ALA A 298 -2.01 9.23 4.88
N HIS A 299 -1.41 8.44 3.99
CA HIS A 299 -0.23 8.82 3.20
C HIS A 299 -0.17 8.05 1.89
N ALA A 300 -0.54 8.67 0.80
CA ALA A 300 -0.35 8.11 -0.53
C ALA A 300 1.07 8.35 -1.02
N MET A 301 1.70 7.31 -1.56
CA MET A 301 3.08 7.33 -2.00
C MET A 301 3.24 7.01 -3.49
N SER A 302 4.43 7.30 -4.02
CA SER A 302 4.83 6.89 -5.36
C SER A 302 4.87 5.36 -5.47
N PRO A 303 4.51 4.79 -6.64
CA PRO A 303 4.65 3.35 -6.88
C PRO A 303 6.11 2.89 -7.00
N VAL A 304 7.06 3.82 -7.08
CA VAL A 304 8.49 3.52 -7.19
C VAL A 304 8.97 2.69 -6.00
N GLY A 305 9.62 1.56 -6.30
CA GLY A 305 10.11 0.62 -5.30
C GLY A 305 9.05 -0.33 -4.73
N GLY A 306 7.78 -0.25 -5.14
CA GLY A 306 6.72 -1.16 -4.69
C GLY A 306 6.48 -1.13 -3.17
N VAL A 307 6.72 0.03 -2.53
CA VAL A 307 6.71 0.13 -1.05
C VAL A 307 5.31 0.31 -0.46
N GLY A 308 4.30 0.70 -1.25
CA GLY A 308 2.98 1.09 -0.76
C GLY A 308 2.28 0.01 0.07
N ILE A 309 2.22 -1.23 -0.44
CA ILE A 309 1.64 -2.37 0.29
C ILE A 309 2.38 -2.58 1.61
N ASN A 310 3.70 -2.62 1.58
CA ASN A 310 4.53 -2.94 2.75
C ASN A 310 4.40 -1.87 3.84
N LEU A 311 4.26 -0.60 3.47
CA LEU A 311 3.98 0.49 4.41
C LEU A 311 2.57 0.38 5.01
N ALA A 312 1.57 0.06 4.19
CA ALA A 312 0.21 -0.14 4.64
C ALA A 312 0.11 -1.31 5.66
N LEU A 313 0.82 -2.41 5.40
CA LEU A 313 0.91 -3.54 6.31
C LEU A 313 1.63 -3.16 7.62
N ALA A 314 2.72 -2.39 7.52
CA ALA A 314 3.45 -1.92 8.70
C ALA A 314 2.60 -0.97 9.57
N ASP A 315 1.73 -0.15 8.96
CA ASP A 315 0.76 0.67 9.69
C ASP A 315 -0.25 -0.21 10.42
N ALA A 316 -0.79 -1.23 9.76
CA ALA A 316 -1.73 -2.19 10.35
C ALA A 316 -1.10 -2.92 11.56
N VAL A 317 0.13 -3.41 11.41
CA VAL A 317 0.88 -4.06 12.50
C VAL A 317 1.08 -3.12 13.68
N ALA A 318 1.52 -1.88 13.44
CA ALA A 318 1.71 -0.90 14.50
C ALA A 318 0.39 -0.58 15.21
N THR A 319 -0.69 -0.39 14.43
CA THR A 319 -2.03 -0.12 14.95
C THR A 319 -2.53 -1.26 15.84
N ALA A 320 -2.48 -2.50 15.34
CA ALA A 320 -2.93 -3.67 16.09
C ALA A 320 -2.11 -3.87 17.38
N ARG A 321 -0.78 -3.86 17.31
CA ARG A 321 0.11 -4.04 18.47
C ARG A 321 -0.14 -3.00 19.57
N MET A 322 -0.41 -1.76 19.18
CA MET A 322 -0.55 -0.66 20.14
C MET A 322 -1.97 -0.51 20.69
N LEU A 323 -2.99 -0.88 19.92
CA LEU A 323 -4.38 -0.62 20.29
C LEU A 323 -5.14 -1.85 20.77
N ALA A 324 -4.79 -3.08 20.34
CA ALA A 324 -5.51 -4.29 20.70
C ALA A 324 -5.70 -4.49 22.22
N PRO A 325 -4.69 -4.24 23.08
CA PRO A 325 -4.88 -4.40 24.54
C PRO A 325 -5.98 -3.49 25.09
N SER A 326 -6.08 -2.25 24.60
CA SER A 326 -7.10 -1.30 25.05
C SER A 326 -8.46 -1.59 24.42
N LEU A 327 -8.50 -2.02 23.16
CA LEU A 327 -9.75 -2.37 22.48
C LEU A 327 -10.43 -3.59 23.07
N ARG A 328 -9.68 -4.50 23.68
CA ARG A 328 -10.24 -5.68 24.41
C ARG A 328 -10.96 -5.31 25.70
N VAL A 329 -10.63 -4.17 26.29
CA VAL A 329 -11.20 -3.74 27.57
C VAL A 329 -12.05 -2.48 27.47
N GLY A 330 -12.19 -1.92 26.27
CA GLY A 330 -13.00 -0.74 26.01
C GLY A 330 -12.41 0.19 24.96
N ARG A 331 -12.59 1.47 25.14
CA ARG A 331 -12.26 2.54 24.19
C ARG A 331 -10.79 2.89 24.19
N VAL A 332 -10.28 3.27 23.02
CA VAL A 332 -8.96 3.88 22.87
C VAL A 332 -9.04 5.40 23.00
N SER A 333 -8.04 5.98 23.64
CA SER A 333 -7.91 7.42 23.78
C SER A 333 -7.22 8.05 22.55
N THR A 334 -7.50 9.32 22.31
CA THR A 334 -6.82 10.14 21.28
C THR A 334 -5.28 10.11 21.44
N GLY A 335 -4.79 10.06 22.70
CA GLY A 335 -3.35 9.93 22.96
C GLY A 335 -2.74 8.60 22.50
N GLN A 336 -3.50 7.50 22.53
CA GLN A 336 -3.06 6.21 21.98
C GLN A 336 -3.00 6.25 20.45
N LEU A 337 -3.99 6.87 19.81
CA LEU A 337 -4.00 7.09 18.36
C LEU A 337 -2.80 7.96 17.92
N ALA A 338 -2.49 9.00 18.70
CA ALA A 338 -1.32 9.85 18.46
C ALA A 338 0.00 9.05 18.49
N ARG A 339 0.12 8.08 19.41
CA ARG A 339 1.33 7.22 19.47
C ARG A 339 1.46 6.31 18.26
N VAL A 340 0.35 5.79 17.70
CA VAL A 340 0.39 5.03 16.44
C VAL A 340 0.99 5.89 15.34
N GLN A 341 0.48 7.10 15.15
CA GLN A 341 1.04 8.03 14.18
C GLN A 341 2.51 8.32 14.45
N ALA A 342 2.89 8.64 15.69
CA ALA A 342 4.26 8.95 16.06
C ALA A 342 5.22 7.80 15.75
N ARG A 343 4.81 6.55 16.02
CA ARG A 343 5.57 5.33 15.71
C ARG A 343 5.80 5.17 14.20
N ARG A 344 4.80 5.55 13.39
CA ARG A 344 4.85 5.41 11.92
C ARG A 344 5.40 6.65 11.21
N TRP A 345 5.46 7.77 11.89
CA TRP A 345 5.99 9.02 11.34
C TRP A 345 7.51 9.06 11.27
N ALA A 346 8.18 8.43 12.25
CA ALA A 346 9.64 8.37 12.29
C ALA A 346 10.15 7.54 11.11
N PRO A 347 11.18 8.02 10.36
CA PRO A 347 11.86 7.18 9.37
C PRO A 347 12.40 5.93 10.08
N ASP A 348 12.15 4.75 9.53
CA ASP A 348 12.54 3.46 10.12
C ASP A 348 14.06 3.26 10.34
N GLY A 349 14.88 4.28 10.09
CA GLY A 349 16.33 4.28 10.28
C GLY A 349 16.83 4.60 11.70
N LEU A 350 15.96 5.02 12.64
CA LEU A 350 16.39 5.42 13.98
C LEU A 350 15.95 4.48 15.11
N SER A 351 15.22 3.41 14.83
CA SER A 351 14.71 2.50 15.86
C SER A 351 15.36 1.11 15.91
N ALA A 352 16.44 0.86 15.18
CA ALA A 352 17.24 -0.36 15.31
C ALA A 352 18.39 -0.10 16.27
N GLY A 353 18.16 -0.39 17.57
CA GLY A 353 19.21 -0.80 18.52
C GLY A 353 20.11 0.30 19.08
N HIS A 354 19.73 0.89 20.21
CA HIS A 354 20.72 1.28 21.21
C HIS A 354 20.54 0.36 22.43
N PRO A 355 21.48 -0.57 22.68
CA PRO A 355 21.65 -1.10 24.03
C PRO A 355 22.26 0.03 24.87
N ALA A 356 21.67 0.28 26.03
CA ALA A 356 22.20 1.20 27.02
C ALA A 356 23.64 0.79 27.39
N GLY A 357 24.60 1.64 27.13
CA GLY A 357 26.01 1.40 27.42
C GLY A 357 26.79 2.71 27.52
N HIS A 358 26.93 3.18 28.71
CA HIS A 358 27.91 4.12 29.32
C HIS A 358 28.73 5.11 28.48
N PRO A 359 28.92 6.34 28.99
CA PRO A 359 29.70 7.39 28.33
C PRO A 359 31.21 7.20 28.59
N ARG A 360 31.98 7.20 27.51
CA ARG A 360 33.44 7.44 27.61
C ARG A 360 33.83 8.66 26.79
N ARG A 361 34.48 9.56 27.50
CA ARG A 361 35.04 10.84 27.10
C ARG A 361 36.23 10.73 26.12
N HIS A 362 36.35 11.82 25.33
CA HIS A 362 37.55 12.40 24.67
C HIS A 362 38.14 11.64 23.44
N ARG A 363 38.26 12.31 22.26
CA ARG A 363 39.24 13.36 21.94
C ARG A 363 39.01 13.96 20.55
N ARG A 364 39.45 15.16 20.39
CA ARG A 364 39.44 16.03 19.21
C ARG A 364 40.19 15.45 18.01
N GLY A 365 39.70 15.74 16.81
CA GLY A 365 40.42 15.57 15.54
C GLY A 365 39.58 16.10 14.39
N GLY A 366 39.90 17.31 13.91
CA GLY A 366 39.19 17.96 12.82
C GLY A 366 39.48 17.32 11.47
N GLY A 367 38.49 17.32 10.59
CA GLY A 367 38.59 16.81 9.22
C GLY A 367 37.34 17.21 8.43
N ASN A 368 37.49 18.21 7.66
CA ASN A 368 36.55 18.86 6.76
C ASN A 368 35.99 17.81 5.73
N ARG A 369 34.72 17.43 5.84
CA ARG A 369 33.98 16.70 4.78
C ARG A 369 32.57 17.28 4.64
N ARG A 370 32.51 18.53 4.20
CA ARG A 370 31.29 19.12 3.61
C ARG A 370 31.45 19.07 2.09
N ALA A 371 30.98 18.04 1.44
CA ALA A 371 30.63 18.03 0.00
C ALA A 371 30.24 16.62 -0.46
N ALA A 372 29.11 16.06 -0.02
CA ALA A 372 28.50 14.89 -0.71
C ALA A 372 27.05 14.57 -0.23
N ARG A 373 26.29 15.55 0.25
CA ARG A 373 24.91 15.31 0.72
C ARG A 373 23.85 16.19 0.06
N ARG A 374 24.00 16.52 -1.23
CA ARG A 374 22.98 17.31 -1.97
C ARG A 374 22.73 16.82 -3.38
N ARG A 375 22.49 15.53 -3.61
CA ARG A 375 22.08 15.04 -4.95
C ARG A 375 21.11 13.85 -4.97
N TRP A 376 20.42 13.53 -3.87
CA TRP A 376 19.50 12.38 -3.83
C TRP A 376 18.03 12.72 -3.52
N CYS A 377 17.62 13.96 -3.60
CA CYS A 377 16.23 14.39 -3.39
C CYS A 377 15.60 15.08 -4.60
N ALA A 378 16.00 14.71 -5.82
CA ALA A 378 15.39 15.22 -7.04
C ALA A 378 15.21 14.08 -8.05
N TRP A 379 14.29 13.16 -7.73
CA TRP A 379 13.62 12.25 -8.68
C TRP A 379 12.23 11.93 -8.14
#